data_8b34aeec3c99c1cd760434721cd04a84
#
_entry.id   8b34aeec3c99c1cd760434721cd04a84
#
_cell.length_a   1.000
_cell.length_b   1.000
_cell.length_c   1.000
_cell.angle_alpha   90.00
_cell.angle_beta   90.00
_cell.angle_gamma   90.00
#
_symmetry.space_group_name_H-M   'P 1'
#
loop_
_entity.id
_entity.type
_entity.pdbx_description
1 polymer ?
#
loop_
_entity_poly.entity_id
_entity_poly.type
_entity_poly.pdbx_seq_one_letter_code
_entity_poly.pdbx_strand_id
1 'polypeptide(L)'
;MVVFFLLFLFVSSCGNVFVEKDLLERPQAKRCADCHSDIFKEWEKSRHAIAWKSEKFRLESENYTKNKCLSCHAPHQVDPGVKPALRVEFKEDGISCVACHFKEETKAMHGPHKVWSPPHPSRQDLNYAKAFFCAGCHQDTYKEWHLTKVQKSCQDCHMPSLGEKRIVQKFPFEYFHTKKPRHDHSFPTGKAKPGDIIVELERSSSLRLKVVNVGIPHNLPTADQGDPKLYIIIDALLPTGESSRVVRVLSYQAKNALVYKEPTYIDLPWTEVDHVVVKIERKLSWKDGRENILEVVLK
;
A
#
# COMPACT_ATOMS: atom_id res chain seq x y z
N MET A 1 12.50 14.97 56.33
CA MET A 1 12.61 13.61 55.78
C MET A 1 11.25 12.94 55.51
N VAL A 2 10.16 13.34 56.12
CA VAL A 2 8.82 12.72 55.95
C VAL A 2 8.12 13.18 54.65
N VAL A 3 8.34 14.40 54.18
CA VAL A 3 7.68 14.96 52.99
C VAL A 3 8.18 14.32 51.68
N PHE A 4 9.43 13.89 51.63
CA PHE A 4 10.00 13.22 50.45
C PHE A 4 9.49 11.77 50.27
N PHE A 5 9.12 11.10 51.35
CA PHE A 5 8.58 9.74 51.33
C PHE A 5 7.12 9.69 50.86
N LEU A 6 6.33 10.74 51.13
CA LEU A 6 4.95 10.85 50.65
C LEU A 6 4.88 11.14 49.13
N LEU A 7 5.86 11.87 48.58
CA LEU A 7 5.93 12.09 47.13
C LEU A 7 6.27 10.80 46.35
N PHE A 8 7.09 9.90 46.95
CA PHE A 8 7.47 8.63 46.33
C PHE A 8 6.34 7.58 46.34
N LEU A 9 5.45 7.63 47.36
CA LEU A 9 4.29 6.73 47.41
C LEU A 9 3.19 7.12 46.40
N PHE A 10 3.08 8.41 46.04
CA PHE A 10 2.17 8.85 44.99
C PHE A 10 2.62 8.48 43.58
N VAL A 11 3.92 8.37 43.32
CA VAL A 11 4.46 8.00 42.01
C VAL A 11 4.28 6.52 41.71
N SER A 12 4.25 5.65 42.75
CA SER A 12 4.06 4.20 42.54
C SER A 12 2.63 3.80 42.18
N SER A 13 1.65 4.64 42.50
CA SER A 13 0.22 4.40 42.18
C SER A 13 -0.19 4.99 40.80
N CYS A 14 0.66 5.82 40.19
CA CYS A 14 0.31 6.57 38.96
C CYS A 14 0.44 5.78 37.65
N GLY A 15 0.83 4.52 37.67
CA GLY A 15 0.97 3.73 36.45
C GLY A 15 -0.31 3.61 35.63
N ASN A 16 -1.48 3.72 36.23
CA ASN A 16 -2.77 3.57 35.56
C ASN A 16 -3.57 4.88 35.43
N VAL A 17 -3.12 6.00 36.01
CA VAL A 17 -3.87 7.25 36.00
C VAL A 17 -3.85 7.96 34.65
N PHE A 18 -2.86 7.66 33.79
CA PHE A 18 -2.71 8.28 32.49
C PHE A 18 -3.22 7.44 31.33
N VAL A 19 -3.66 6.21 31.58
CA VAL A 19 -4.23 5.36 30.53
C VAL A 19 -5.65 5.81 30.23
N GLU A 20 -5.86 6.27 29.01
CA GLU A 20 -7.18 6.63 28.50
C GLU A 20 -7.90 5.34 28.05
N LYS A 21 -8.91 4.92 28.83
CA LYS A 21 -9.61 3.63 28.63
C LYS A 21 -10.26 3.53 27.24
N ASP A 22 -10.81 4.64 26.74
CA ASP A 22 -11.42 4.72 25.42
C ASP A 22 -10.44 4.33 24.29
N LEU A 23 -9.14 4.58 24.47
CA LEU A 23 -8.12 4.16 23.49
C LEU A 23 -7.95 2.64 23.41
N LEU A 24 -8.36 1.91 24.44
CA LEU A 24 -8.31 0.44 24.50
C LEU A 24 -9.62 -0.23 24.04
N GLU A 25 -10.64 0.57 23.70
CA GLU A 25 -11.96 0.13 23.22
C GLU A 25 -12.13 0.28 21.71
N ARG A 26 -11.03 0.31 20.97
CA ARG A 26 -11.00 0.44 19.51
C ARG A 26 -11.74 1.68 18.99
N PRO A 27 -11.30 2.89 19.37
CA PRO A 27 -11.96 4.13 18.99
C PRO A 27 -11.89 4.36 17.48
N GLN A 28 -12.69 5.31 17.01
CA GLN A 28 -12.55 5.83 15.65
C GLN A 28 -11.14 6.38 15.41
N ALA A 29 -10.67 6.28 14.16
CA ALA A 29 -9.35 6.79 13.76
C ALA A 29 -9.14 8.27 14.10
N LYS A 30 -10.20 9.08 14.08
CA LYS A 30 -10.16 10.49 14.43
C LYS A 30 -9.67 10.74 15.88
N ARG A 31 -9.93 9.80 16.80
CA ARG A 31 -9.44 9.90 18.20
C ARG A 31 -7.91 9.87 18.27
N CYS A 32 -7.27 9.13 17.36
CA CYS A 32 -5.81 9.07 17.27
C CYS A 32 -5.21 10.40 16.81
N ALA A 33 -5.96 11.18 16.00
CA ALA A 33 -5.52 12.48 15.50
C ALA A 33 -5.21 13.50 16.58
N ASP A 34 -5.79 13.37 17.78
CA ASP A 34 -5.55 14.26 18.91
C ASP A 34 -4.07 14.33 19.29
N CYS A 35 -3.35 13.21 19.11
CA CYS A 35 -1.93 13.13 19.43
C CYS A 35 -1.06 12.86 18.16
N HIS A 36 -1.59 12.16 17.17
CA HIS A 36 -0.87 11.72 15.96
C HIS A 36 -1.39 12.44 14.71
N SER A 37 -1.55 13.78 14.79
CA SER A 37 -2.22 14.56 13.73
C SER A 37 -1.56 14.46 12.36
N ASP A 38 -0.24 14.38 12.28
CA ASP A 38 0.46 14.26 11.00
C ASP A 38 0.23 12.90 10.35
N ILE A 39 0.32 11.83 11.15
CA ILE A 39 0.08 10.46 10.69
C ILE A 39 -1.38 10.30 10.24
N PHE A 40 -2.31 10.88 11.01
CA PHE A 40 -3.73 10.88 10.65
C PHE A 40 -3.99 11.55 9.31
N LYS A 41 -3.39 12.73 9.06
CA LYS A 41 -3.52 13.46 7.78
C LYS A 41 -2.97 12.68 6.58
N GLU A 42 -1.94 11.85 6.79
CA GLU A 42 -1.43 10.94 5.77
C GLU A 42 -2.42 9.81 5.52
N TRP A 43 -2.82 9.10 6.58
CA TRP A 43 -3.76 7.98 6.51
C TRP A 43 -5.12 8.39 5.92
N GLU A 44 -5.67 9.53 6.30
CA GLU A 44 -6.96 10.05 5.84
C GLU A 44 -7.03 10.16 4.30
N LYS A 45 -5.90 10.44 3.65
CA LYS A 45 -5.76 10.51 2.18
C LYS A 45 -5.59 9.14 1.52
N SER A 46 -5.39 8.09 2.30
CA SER A 46 -5.09 6.77 1.78
C SER A 46 -6.32 6.03 1.27
N ARG A 47 -6.08 5.03 0.44
CA ARG A 47 -7.13 4.07 0.05
C ARG A 47 -7.60 3.23 1.23
N HIS A 48 -6.78 3.04 2.24
CA HIS A 48 -7.15 2.34 3.47
C HIS A 48 -8.25 3.08 4.24
N ALA A 49 -8.15 4.40 4.38
CA ALA A 49 -9.16 5.21 5.09
C ALA A 49 -10.53 5.18 4.44
N ILE A 50 -10.60 5.05 3.11
CA ILE A 50 -11.86 5.05 2.37
C ILE A 50 -12.28 3.65 1.90
N ALA A 51 -11.60 2.61 2.35
CA ALA A 51 -11.79 1.25 1.86
C ALA A 51 -13.24 0.77 1.99
N TRP A 52 -13.92 1.11 3.09
CA TRP A 52 -15.32 0.76 3.30
C TRP A 52 -16.28 1.69 2.55
N LYS A 53 -16.11 3.00 2.67
CA LYS A 53 -17.07 4.01 2.16
C LYS A 53 -16.91 4.34 0.68
N SER A 54 -15.92 3.75 -0.01
CA SER A 54 -15.74 3.92 -1.46
C SER A 54 -16.97 3.43 -2.21
N GLU A 55 -17.55 4.28 -3.06
CA GLU A 55 -18.72 3.92 -3.84
C GLU A 55 -18.47 2.69 -4.73
N LYS A 56 -17.29 2.63 -5.34
CA LYS A 56 -16.91 1.47 -6.14
C LYS A 56 -16.90 0.18 -5.31
N PHE A 57 -16.40 0.20 -4.08
CA PHE A 57 -16.49 -0.96 -3.19
C PHE A 57 -17.93 -1.32 -2.85
N ARG A 58 -18.75 -0.33 -2.55
CA ARG A 58 -20.19 -0.54 -2.29
C ARG A 58 -20.88 -1.25 -3.45
N LEU A 59 -20.60 -0.81 -4.68
CA LEU A 59 -21.19 -1.43 -5.90
C LEU A 59 -20.64 -2.85 -6.13
N GLU A 60 -19.33 -3.05 -6.10
CA GLU A 60 -18.70 -4.35 -6.35
C GLU A 60 -18.98 -5.38 -5.26
N SER A 61 -19.21 -4.94 -4.02
CA SER A 61 -19.62 -5.78 -2.90
C SER A 61 -21.16 -6.02 -2.85
N GLU A 62 -21.90 -5.52 -3.85
CA GLU A 62 -23.36 -5.62 -3.91
C GLU A 62 -24.01 -5.09 -2.63
N ASN A 63 -23.70 -3.81 -2.30
CA ASN A 63 -24.14 -3.18 -1.05
C ASN A 63 -23.73 -4.00 0.20
N TYR A 64 -22.45 -4.41 0.24
CA TYR A 64 -21.84 -5.11 1.40
C TYR A 64 -22.44 -6.50 1.67
N THR A 65 -23.00 -7.17 0.67
CA THR A 65 -23.53 -8.54 0.80
C THR A 65 -22.47 -9.61 0.54
N LYS A 66 -21.40 -9.27 -0.19
CA LYS A 66 -20.29 -10.20 -0.47
C LYS A 66 -19.35 -10.34 0.71
N ASN A 67 -19.65 -11.22 1.64
CA ASN A 67 -18.90 -11.45 2.88
C ASN A 67 -17.38 -11.60 2.67
N LYS A 68 -16.96 -12.21 1.55
CA LYS A 68 -15.52 -12.41 1.25
C LYS A 68 -14.72 -11.11 1.14
N CYS A 69 -15.37 -9.99 0.85
CA CYS A 69 -14.74 -8.68 0.67
C CYS A 69 -14.63 -7.90 1.98
N LEU A 70 -15.59 -8.10 2.89
CA LEU A 70 -15.85 -7.17 3.98
C LEU A 70 -14.74 -7.11 5.00
N SER A 71 -14.17 -8.25 5.37
CA SER A 71 -13.17 -8.33 6.44
C SER A 71 -11.86 -7.62 6.09
N CYS A 72 -11.46 -7.61 4.82
CA CYS A 72 -10.28 -6.85 4.37
C CYS A 72 -10.57 -5.35 4.25
N HIS A 73 -11.83 -4.96 4.01
CA HIS A 73 -12.22 -3.55 3.85
C HIS A 73 -12.58 -2.84 5.17
N ALA A 74 -12.88 -3.62 6.24
CA ALA A 74 -13.03 -3.13 7.60
C ALA A 74 -12.52 -4.19 8.59
N PRO A 75 -11.21 -4.42 8.65
CA PRO A 75 -10.62 -5.46 9.50
C PRO A 75 -10.78 -5.13 10.99
N HIS A 76 -11.05 -6.16 11.80
CA HIS A 76 -11.03 -6.05 13.24
C HIS A 76 -9.59 -5.91 13.74
N GLN A 77 -8.75 -6.90 13.45
CA GLN A 77 -7.32 -6.89 13.77
C GLN A 77 -6.53 -7.47 12.59
N VAL A 78 -5.43 -6.84 12.25
CA VAL A 78 -4.52 -7.30 11.19
C VAL A 78 -3.35 -8.01 11.86
N ASP A 79 -3.19 -9.29 11.55
CA ASP A 79 -2.05 -10.12 11.96
C ASP A 79 -1.27 -10.60 10.74
N PRO A 80 0.06 -10.78 10.87
CA PRO A 80 0.91 -11.16 9.75
C PRO A 80 0.42 -12.43 9.06
N GLY A 81 0.09 -12.34 7.76
CA GLY A 81 -0.33 -13.47 6.94
C GLY A 81 -1.72 -14.04 7.24
N VAL A 82 -2.45 -13.51 8.21
CA VAL A 82 -3.77 -14.03 8.61
C VAL A 82 -4.87 -13.15 8.01
N LYS A 83 -5.84 -13.78 7.35
CA LYS A 83 -7.02 -13.04 6.88
C LYS A 83 -7.81 -12.52 8.09
N PRO A 84 -8.06 -11.20 8.18
CA PRO A 84 -8.70 -10.61 9.34
C PRO A 84 -10.18 -10.99 9.46
N ALA A 85 -10.72 -10.93 10.68
CA ALA A 85 -12.16 -10.89 10.91
C ALA A 85 -12.73 -9.52 10.55
N LEU A 86 -14.02 -9.47 10.28
CA LEU A 86 -14.75 -8.21 10.04
C LEU A 86 -14.92 -7.45 11.36
N ARG A 87 -14.58 -6.15 11.37
CA ARG A 87 -14.90 -5.24 12.46
C ARG A 87 -16.39 -4.90 12.43
N VAL A 88 -17.02 -4.87 13.60
CA VAL A 88 -18.46 -4.56 13.73
C VAL A 88 -18.70 -3.06 13.79
N GLU A 89 -17.90 -2.33 14.60
CA GLU A 89 -18.06 -0.91 14.86
C GLU A 89 -17.18 -0.05 13.95
N PHE A 90 -17.61 1.17 13.67
CA PHE A 90 -16.85 2.18 12.90
C PHE A 90 -16.27 1.65 11.57
N LYS A 91 -17.05 0.87 10.82
CA LYS A 91 -16.62 0.31 9.52
C LYS A 91 -16.22 1.41 8.53
N GLU A 92 -16.79 2.59 8.66
CA GLU A 92 -16.54 3.77 7.82
C GLU A 92 -15.08 4.23 7.87
N ASP A 93 -14.36 3.89 8.95
CA ASP A 93 -12.92 4.16 9.04
C ASP A 93 -12.08 3.21 8.15
N GLY A 94 -12.69 2.26 7.46
CA GLY A 94 -11.97 1.33 6.59
C GLY A 94 -10.91 0.54 7.36
N ILE A 95 -9.67 0.50 6.84
CA ILE A 95 -8.52 -0.06 7.55
C ILE A 95 -7.97 1.02 8.47
N SER A 96 -8.46 1.04 9.72
CA SER A 96 -8.17 2.08 10.70
C SER A 96 -6.85 1.86 11.44
N CYS A 97 -6.44 2.87 12.22
CA CYS A 97 -5.24 2.81 13.05
C CYS A 97 -5.27 1.60 13.99
N VAL A 98 -6.39 1.42 14.71
CA VAL A 98 -6.56 0.31 15.66
C VAL A 98 -6.64 -1.06 15.01
N ALA A 99 -7.05 -1.15 13.75
CA ALA A 99 -7.04 -2.41 13.02
C ALA A 99 -5.62 -2.97 12.86
N CYS A 100 -4.65 -2.10 12.56
CA CYS A 100 -3.26 -2.49 12.44
C CYS A 100 -2.53 -2.49 13.79
N HIS A 101 -2.73 -1.46 14.62
CA HIS A 101 -1.87 -1.21 15.77
C HIS A 101 -2.38 -1.78 17.09
N PHE A 102 -3.67 -1.92 17.31
CA PHE A 102 -4.19 -2.48 18.57
C PHE A 102 -4.27 -4.01 18.52
N LYS A 103 -3.71 -4.67 19.55
CA LYS A 103 -3.73 -6.13 19.69
C LYS A 103 -4.53 -6.52 20.92
N GLU A 104 -5.57 -7.34 20.69
CA GLU A 104 -6.49 -7.81 21.73
C GLU A 104 -5.78 -8.61 22.82
N GLU A 105 -4.82 -9.45 22.42
CA GLU A 105 -4.12 -10.37 23.32
C GLU A 105 -3.27 -9.64 24.35
N THR A 106 -2.82 -8.42 24.02
CA THR A 106 -1.94 -7.64 24.89
C THR A 106 -2.60 -6.38 25.43
N LYS A 107 -3.79 -6.02 24.92
CA LYS A 107 -4.47 -4.74 25.19
C LYS A 107 -3.52 -3.55 25.05
N ALA A 108 -2.70 -3.55 23.99
CA ALA A 108 -1.67 -2.56 23.74
C ALA A 108 -1.58 -2.18 22.26
N MET A 109 -1.06 -0.97 22.01
CA MET A 109 -0.68 -0.54 20.66
C MET A 109 0.68 -1.14 20.29
N HIS A 110 0.77 -1.78 19.13
CA HIS A 110 1.99 -2.35 18.61
C HIS A 110 2.56 -1.51 17.46
N GLY A 111 3.87 -1.52 17.31
CA GLY A 111 4.57 -0.82 16.22
C GLY A 111 6.06 -1.16 16.19
N PRO A 112 6.81 -0.69 15.17
CA PRO A 112 8.21 -1.08 14.99
C PRO A 112 9.16 -0.50 16.05
N HIS A 113 8.72 0.51 16.82
CA HIS A 113 9.57 1.23 17.76
C HIS A 113 9.27 0.87 19.22
N LYS A 114 10.32 0.78 20.03
CA LYS A 114 10.17 0.78 21.49
C LYS A 114 9.89 2.23 21.93
N VAL A 115 8.72 2.46 22.49
CA VAL A 115 8.27 3.77 22.95
C VAL A 115 7.64 3.66 24.33
N TRP A 116 7.73 4.76 25.09
CA TRP A 116 6.95 4.95 26.30
C TRP A 116 5.72 5.80 25.93
N SER A 117 4.55 5.35 26.29
CA SER A 117 3.30 6.04 25.97
C SER A 117 2.32 5.90 27.14
N PRO A 118 2.18 6.95 27.97
CA PRO A 118 1.26 6.92 29.12
C PRO A 118 -0.22 6.78 28.74
N PRO A 119 -0.72 7.44 27.67
CA PRO A 119 -2.15 7.36 27.32
C PRO A 119 -2.62 5.96 26.92
N HIS A 120 -1.73 5.15 26.36
CA HIS A 120 -2.00 3.75 26.00
C HIS A 120 -0.75 2.89 26.14
N PRO A 121 -0.86 1.64 26.58
CA PRO A 121 0.25 0.71 26.56
C PRO A 121 0.80 0.53 25.14
N SER A 122 2.13 0.45 25.00
CA SER A 122 2.79 0.30 23.70
C SER A 122 3.82 -0.80 23.75
N ARG A 123 3.90 -1.59 22.67
CA ARG A 123 4.85 -2.69 22.52
C ARG A 123 5.56 -2.62 21.19
N GLN A 124 6.85 -2.93 21.20
CA GLN A 124 7.61 -3.10 19.97
C GLN A 124 7.24 -4.42 19.31
N ASP A 125 6.98 -4.37 18.00
CA ASP A 125 6.76 -5.55 17.17
C ASP A 125 7.43 -5.33 15.79
N LEU A 126 8.49 -6.08 15.53
CA LEU A 126 9.28 -5.96 14.31
C LEU A 126 8.58 -6.53 13.06
N ASN A 127 7.43 -7.18 13.21
CA ASN A 127 6.65 -7.64 12.06
C ASN A 127 6.09 -6.49 11.22
N TYR A 128 5.96 -5.29 11.80
CA TYR A 128 5.53 -4.10 11.06
C TYR A 128 6.50 -3.67 9.95
N ALA A 129 7.75 -4.09 10.01
CA ALA A 129 8.75 -3.83 8.97
C ALA A 129 8.82 -4.95 7.91
N LYS A 130 8.02 -6.02 8.04
CA LYS A 130 8.06 -7.18 7.14
C LYS A 130 6.90 -7.17 6.15
N ALA A 131 7.16 -7.49 4.90
CA ALA A 131 6.14 -7.62 3.86
C ALA A 131 5.01 -8.58 4.25
N PHE A 132 5.31 -9.62 5.04
CA PHE A 132 4.34 -10.60 5.52
C PHE A 132 3.20 -9.98 6.36
N PHE A 133 3.41 -8.79 6.95
CA PHE A 133 2.36 -8.06 7.66
C PHE A 133 1.19 -7.67 6.73
N CYS A 134 1.47 -7.44 5.44
CA CYS A 134 0.45 -7.07 4.45
C CYS A 134 -0.29 -8.29 3.89
N ALA A 135 0.29 -9.49 4.02
CA ALA A 135 -0.15 -10.71 3.35
C ALA A 135 -1.55 -11.21 3.77
N GLY A 136 -2.07 -10.78 4.92
CA GLY A 136 -3.41 -11.17 5.38
C GLY A 136 -4.53 -10.68 4.46
N CYS A 137 -4.35 -9.51 3.83
CA CYS A 137 -5.29 -8.91 2.89
C CYS A 137 -4.77 -8.95 1.45
N HIS A 138 -3.46 -8.74 1.24
CA HIS A 138 -2.81 -8.69 -0.06
C HIS A 138 -2.10 -10.02 -0.38
N GLN A 139 -2.87 -11.12 -0.38
CA GLN A 139 -2.33 -12.48 -0.47
C GLN A 139 -1.68 -12.78 -1.81
N ASP A 140 -2.34 -12.45 -2.93
CA ASP A 140 -1.84 -12.79 -4.25
C ASP A 140 -0.67 -11.87 -4.63
N THR A 141 -0.78 -10.57 -4.36
CA THR A 141 0.33 -9.62 -4.54
C THR A 141 1.54 -10.00 -3.67
N TYR A 142 1.32 -10.48 -2.42
CA TYR A 142 2.40 -10.98 -1.56
C TYR A 142 3.07 -12.22 -2.15
N LYS A 143 2.32 -13.18 -2.69
CA LYS A 143 2.88 -14.38 -3.36
C LYS A 143 3.75 -13.97 -4.56
N GLU A 144 3.25 -13.08 -5.41
CA GLU A 144 4.02 -12.55 -6.54
C GLU A 144 5.34 -11.92 -6.08
N TRP A 145 5.28 -11.03 -5.07
CA TRP A 145 6.46 -10.40 -4.49
C TRP A 145 7.43 -11.44 -3.89
N HIS A 146 6.93 -12.40 -3.15
CA HIS A 146 7.75 -13.42 -2.48
C HIS A 146 8.56 -14.27 -3.47
N LEU A 147 7.98 -14.57 -4.63
CA LEU A 147 8.67 -15.32 -5.69
C LEU A 147 9.84 -14.54 -6.28
N THR A 148 9.84 -13.22 -6.24
CA THR A 148 10.93 -12.40 -6.80
C THR A 148 12.24 -12.48 -6.01
N LYS A 149 12.19 -12.91 -4.74
CA LYS A 149 13.32 -12.94 -3.79
C LYS A 149 13.98 -11.57 -3.53
N VAL A 150 13.30 -10.49 -3.87
CA VAL A 150 13.79 -9.13 -3.62
C VAL A 150 13.74 -8.82 -2.12
N GLN A 151 14.79 -8.18 -1.60
CA GLN A 151 14.91 -7.88 -0.18
C GLN A 151 14.07 -6.68 0.28
N LYS A 152 13.66 -5.79 -0.65
CA LYS A 152 12.80 -4.65 -0.33
C LYS A 152 11.42 -5.14 0.07
N SER A 153 10.93 -4.69 1.23
CA SER A 153 9.59 -5.00 1.72
C SER A 153 8.50 -4.19 0.98
N CYS A 154 7.25 -4.55 1.18
CA CYS A 154 6.11 -3.75 0.69
C CYS A 154 6.16 -2.31 1.25
N GLN A 155 6.55 -2.18 2.52
CA GLN A 155 6.65 -0.91 3.23
C GLN A 155 7.70 0.03 2.62
N ASP A 156 8.81 -0.49 2.10
CA ASP A 156 9.87 0.34 1.48
C ASP A 156 9.37 1.16 0.29
N CYS A 157 8.34 0.67 -0.40
CA CYS A 157 7.75 1.35 -1.56
C CYS A 157 6.39 2.00 -1.24
N HIS A 158 5.52 1.29 -0.49
CA HIS A 158 4.15 1.73 -0.20
C HIS A 158 3.98 2.48 1.12
N MET A 159 5.02 2.54 1.95
CA MET A 159 5.13 3.37 3.15
C MET A 159 6.54 3.99 3.20
N PRO A 160 6.92 4.83 2.20
CA PRO A 160 8.29 5.32 2.11
C PRO A 160 8.71 6.06 3.37
N SER A 161 10.01 5.98 3.68
CA SER A 161 10.58 6.67 4.83
C SER A 161 10.46 8.19 4.69
N LEU A 162 10.01 8.84 5.75
CA LEU A 162 9.96 10.30 5.89
C LEU A 162 11.11 10.83 6.76
N GLY A 163 12.08 9.95 7.09
CA GLY A 163 13.20 10.28 7.99
C GLY A 163 12.78 10.34 9.46
N GLU A 164 13.62 10.93 10.28
CA GLU A 164 13.43 11.09 11.73
C GLU A 164 12.39 12.19 12.01
N LYS A 165 11.24 11.83 12.55
CA LYS A 165 10.16 12.77 12.89
C LYS A 165 9.56 12.45 14.26
N ARG A 166 8.91 13.45 14.87
CA ARG A 166 8.07 13.21 16.05
C ARG A 166 6.83 12.47 15.64
N ILE A 167 6.45 11.46 16.41
CA ILE A 167 5.22 10.68 16.21
C ILE A 167 4.04 11.27 16.96
N VAL A 168 4.28 12.15 17.94
CA VAL A 168 3.27 12.87 18.71
C VAL A 168 3.40 14.36 18.44
N GLN A 169 2.28 15.03 18.17
CA GLN A 169 2.20 16.47 17.89
C GLN A 169 1.36 17.24 18.94
N LYS A 170 0.82 16.56 19.96
CA LYS A 170 -0.01 17.19 21.01
C LYS A 170 0.87 17.88 22.04
N PHE A 171 0.68 19.20 22.22
CA PHE A 171 1.29 19.97 23.32
C PHE A 171 0.74 19.52 24.69
N PRO A 172 1.57 19.40 25.75
CA PRO A 172 3.03 19.48 25.78
C PRO A 172 3.75 18.16 25.49
N PHE A 173 3.02 17.08 25.20
CA PHE A 173 3.54 15.71 25.09
C PHE A 173 4.57 15.55 23.97
N GLU A 174 4.49 16.36 22.90
CA GLU A 174 5.47 16.36 21.81
C GLU A 174 6.92 16.58 22.28
N TYR A 175 7.12 17.28 23.40
CA TYR A 175 8.47 17.55 23.94
C TYR A 175 9.07 16.35 24.68
N PHE A 176 8.24 15.43 25.15
CA PHE A 176 8.68 14.23 25.87
C PHE A 176 8.97 13.05 24.95
N HIS A 177 8.65 13.18 23.67
CA HIS A 177 8.86 12.13 22.69
C HIS A 177 10.05 12.46 21.78
N THR A 178 11.03 11.55 21.72
CA THR A 178 12.14 11.63 20.76
C THR A 178 11.63 11.40 19.34
N LYS A 179 12.35 11.96 18.36
CA LYS A 179 12.12 11.63 16.96
C LYS A 179 12.39 10.15 16.72
N LYS A 180 11.65 9.56 15.80
CA LYS A 180 11.77 8.16 15.37
C LYS A 180 11.74 8.09 13.85
N PRO A 181 12.36 7.07 13.24
CA PRO A 181 12.12 6.77 11.83
C PRO A 181 10.62 6.66 11.58
N ARG A 182 10.10 7.49 10.69
CA ARG A 182 8.66 7.54 10.37
C ARG A 182 8.43 7.18 8.93
N HIS A 183 7.38 6.42 8.70
CA HIS A 183 6.94 6.00 7.37
C HIS A 183 5.63 6.69 7.00
N ASP A 184 5.45 6.94 5.70
CA ASP A 184 4.25 7.55 5.15
C ASP A 184 3.05 6.59 5.26
N HIS A 185 1.97 7.06 5.87
CA HIS A 185 0.71 6.33 6.03
C HIS A 185 -0.33 6.66 4.96
N SER A 186 0.06 7.41 3.91
CA SER A 186 -0.82 7.63 2.74
C SER A 186 -0.89 6.43 1.80
N PHE A 187 -0.01 5.46 1.97
CA PHE A 187 0.09 4.25 1.15
C PHE A 187 0.09 4.55 -0.36
N PRO A 188 1.06 5.32 -0.85
CA PRO A 188 1.09 5.73 -2.24
C PRO A 188 1.17 4.52 -3.18
N THR A 189 0.38 4.54 -4.25
CA THR A 189 0.64 3.67 -5.39
C THR A 189 1.75 4.30 -6.21
N GLY A 190 2.95 3.76 -6.10
CA GLY A 190 4.12 4.25 -6.81
C GLY A 190 3.88 4.35 -8.32
N LYS A 191 4.60 5.25 -8.98
CA LYS A 191 4.73 5.26 -10.44
C LYS A 191 6.03 4.51 -10.79
N ALA A 192 6.02 3.82 -11.93
CA ALA A 192 7.25 3.27 -12.49
C ALA A 192 8.26 4.40 -12.69
N LYS A 193 9.50 4.15 -12.31
CA LYS A 193 10.63 5.06 -12.56
C LYS A 193 11.26 4.74 -13.91
N PRO A 194 11.98 5.66 -14.52
CA PRO A 194 12.79 5.33 -15.70
C PRO A 194 13.68 4.12 -15.43
N GLY A 195 13.60 3.11 -16.30
CA GLY A 195 14.34 1.87 -16.16
C GLY A 195 13.63 0.74 -15.37
N ASP A 196 12.48 0.99 -14.73
CA ASP A 196 11.70 -0.07 -14.09
C ASP A 196 11.02 -1.01 -15.10
N ILE A 197 10.70 -0.49 -16.29
CA ILE A 197 10.17 -1.27 -17.42
C ILE A 197 11.10 -1.05 -18.61
N ILE A 198 11.64 -2.13 -19.13
CA ILE A 198 12.46 -2.15 -20.34
C ILE A 198 11.56 -2.49 -21.53
N VAL A 199 11.71 -1.71 -22.61
CA VAL A 199 10.99 -1.92 -23.87
C VAL A 199 12.00 -1.94 -24.98
N GLU A 200 12.03 -3.03 -25.76
CA GLU A 200 12.96 -3.27 -26.85
C GLU A 200 12.21 -3.70 -28.11
N LEU A 201 12.61 -3.20 -29.27
CA LEU A 201 12.10 -3.65 -30.56
C LEU A 201 13.07 -4.70 -31.14
N GLU A 202 12.61 -5.95 -31.22
CA GLU A 202 13.35 -7.03 -31.85
C GLU A 202 12.98 -7.14 -33.34
N ARG A 203 14.04 -7.12 -34.17
CA ARG A 203 13.94 -7.26 -35.62
C ARG A 203 14.51 -8.61 -36.04
N SER A 204 13.66 -9.52 -36.46
CA SER A 204 14.03 -10.84 -37.01
C SER A 204 13.25 -11.10 -38.27
N SER A 205 12.69 -12.27 -38.48
CA SER A 205 11.74 -12.56 -39.55
C SER A 205 10.42 -11.81 -39.43
N SER A 206 10.11 -11.30 -38.22
CA SER A 206 8.98 -10.45 -37.91
C SER A 206 9.40 -9.43 -36.84
N LEU A 207 8.67 -8.33 -36.74
CA LEU A 207 8.88 -7.35 -35.67
C LEU A 207 8.17 -7.81 -34.41
N ARG A 208 8.89 -7.77 -33.28
CA ARG A 208 8.33 -8.02 -31.96
C ARG A 208 8.71 -6.94 -30.96
N LEU A 209 7.78 -6.55 -30.14
CA LEU A 209 8.06 -5.73 -28.97
C LEU A 209 8.31 -6.64 -27.78
N LYS A 210 9.47 -6.52 -27.15
CA LYS A 210 9.82 -7.16 -25.86
C LYS A 210 9.62 -6.15 -24.75
N VAL A 211 8.82 -6.51 -23.74
CA VAL A 211 8.55 -5.68 -22.58
C VAL A 211 8.89 -6.47 -21.32
N VAL A 212 9.70 -5.88 -20.43
CA VAL A 212 10.17 -6.55 -19.22
C VAL A 212 9.99 -5.63 -18.01
N ASN A 213 9.29 -6.09 -17.00
CA ASN A 213 9.26 -5.44 -15.68
C ASN A 213 10.51 -5.87 -14.89
N VAL A 214 11.48 -4.96 -14.70
CA VAL A 214 12.74 -5.25 -13.99
C VAL A 214 12.85 -4.54 -12.63
N GLY A 215 12.05 -3.49 -12.39
CA GLY A 215 12.17 -2.63 -11.22
C GLY A 215 11.09 -2.82 -10.16
N ILE A 216 9.91 -3.33 -10.53
CA ILE A 216 8.75 -3.43 -9.64
C ILE A 216 8.56 -4.90 -9.25
N PRO A 217 8.86 -5.30 -7.98
CA PRO A 217 8.98 -6.69 -7.58
C PRO A 217 7.62 -7.36 -7.32
N HIS A 218 6.70 -7.24 -8.23
CA HIS A 218 5.44 -7.98 -8.34
C HIS A 218 4.93 -7.83 -9.79
N ASN A 219 3.88 -8.51 -10.15
CA ASN A 219 3.32 -8.43 -11.49
C ASN A 219 2.75 -7.03 -11.80
N LEU A 220 2.70 -6.68 -13.07
CA LEU A 220 2.10 -5.46 -13.59
C LEU A 220 1.04 -5.78 -14.67
N PRO A 221 -0.24 -5.48 -14.40
CA PRO A 221 -0.81 -5.05 -13.13
C PRO A 221 -0.90 -6.19 -12.11
N THR A 222 -0.93 -5.84 -10.80
CA THR A 222 -1.21 -6.77 -9.70
C THR A 222 -2.48 -6.37 -8.99
N ALA A 223 -3.19 -7.34 -8.42
CA ALA A 223 -4.32 -7.14 -7.53
C ALA A 223 -4.66 -8.41 -6.75
N ASP A 224 -5.28 -8.25 -5.58
CA ASP A 224 -5.96 -9.34 -4.87
C ASP A 224 -7.44 -9.40 -5.24
N GLN A 225 -8.00 -8.25 -5.60
CA GLN A 225 -9.37 -8.07 -6.08
C GLN A 225 -9.43 -6.88 -7.05
N GLY A 226 -10.51 -6.79 -7.84
CA GLY A 226 -10.67 -5.76 -8.84
C GLY A 226 -10.02 -6.13 -10.17
N ASP A 227 -9.97 -5.17 -11.09
CA ASP A 227 -9.43 -5.39 -12.45
C ASP A 227 -8.57 -4.20 -12.90
N PRO A 228 -7.39 -3.98 -12.27
CA PRO A 228 -6.44 -3.02 -12.78
C PRO A 228 -5.92 -3.47 -14.14
N LYS A 229 -5.62 -2.50 -15.01
CA LYS A 229 -5.17 -2.76 -16.38
C LYS A 229 -3.89 -2.02 -16.70
N LEU A 230 -3.09 -2.61 -17.53
CA LEU A 230 -1.96 -1.98 -18.19
C LEU A 230 -2.23 -1.98 -19.70
N TYR A 231 -2.15 -0.81 -20.32
CA TYR A 231 -2.31 -0.62 -21.75
C TYR A 231 -0.94 -0.37 -22.36
N ILE A 232 -0.52 -1.23 -23.28
CA ILE A 232 0.68 -1.03 -24.09
C ILE A 232 0.18 -0.58 -25.45
N ILE A 233 0.36 0.71 -25.74
CA ILE A 233 -0.06 1.37 -26.96
C ILE A 233 1.19 1.53 -27.83
N ILE A 234 1.16 1.02 -29.06
CA ILE A 234 2.29 1.00 -29.98
C ILE A 234 1.84 1.73 -31.24
N ASP A 235 2.38 2.92 -31.46
CA ASP A 235 2.15 3.73 -32.64
C ASP A 235 3.36 3.61 -33.56
N ALA A 236 3.17 3.07 -34.75
CA ALA A 236 4.21 2.91 -35.75
C ALA A 236 4.07 3.94 -36.86
N LEU A 237 5.19 4.50 -37.30
CA LEU A 237 5.31 5.14 -38.61
C LEU A 237 5.92 4.13 -39.61
N LEU A 238 5.19 3.85 -40.67
CA LEU A 238 5.61 2.93 -41.72
C LEU A 238 6.48 3.65 -42.74
N PRO A 239 7.35 2.94 -43.52
CA PRO A 239 8.14 3.55 -44.57
C PRO A 239 7.31 4.24 -45.66
N THR A 240 6.03 3.88 -45.78
CA THR A 240 5.06 4.55 -46.67
C THR A 240 4.62 5.93 -46.21
N GLY A 241 4.98 6.35 -44.97
CA GLY A 241 4.50 7.56 -44.30
C GLY A 241 3.16 7.38 -43.59
N GLU A 242 2.56 6.20 -43.63
CA GLU A 242 1.31 5.90 -42.94
C GLU A 242 1.56 5.60 -41.44
N SER A 243 0.63 6.00 -40.59
CA SER A 243 0.64 5.66 -39.16
C SER A 243 -0.28 4.47 -38.90
N SER A 244 0.19 3.54 -38.06
CA SER A 244 -0.60 2.39 -37.65
C SER A 244 -0.50 2.17 -36.13
N ARG A 245 -1.53 1.62 -35.50
CA ARG A 245 -1.59 1.44 -34.06
C ARG A 245 -1.96 0.02 -33.64
N VAL A 246 -1.23 -0.49 -32.66
CA VAL A 246 -1.53 -1.73 -31.94
C VAL A 246 -1.73 -1.40 -30.46
N VAL A 247 -2.73 -1.98 -29.82
CA VAL A 247 -2.96 -1.87 -28.38
C VAL A 247 -3.04 -3.26 -27.77
N ARG A 248 -2.22 -3.50 -26.74
CA ARG A 248 -2.31 -4.67 -25.88
C ARG A 248 -2.79 -4.28 -24.52
N VAL A 249 -3.79 -5.01 -24.01
CA VAL A 249 -4.32 -4.81 -22.66
C VAL A 249 -3.93 -5.99 -21.80
N LEU A 250 -3.20 -5.70 -20.75
CA LEU A 250 -2.84 -6.67 -19.72
C LEU A 250 -3.72 -6.42 -18.49
N SER A 251 -4.21 -7.49 -17.86
CA SER A 251 -5.03 -7.39 -16.66
C SER A 251 -4.74 -8.55 -15.72
N TYR A 252 -4.96 -8.31 -14.44
CA TYR A 252 -4.86 -9.35 -13.42
C TYR A 252 -5.85 -10.50 -13.70
N GLN A 253 -7.09 -10.19 -14.10
CA GLN A 253 -8.12 -11.20 -14.36
C GLN A 253 -7.80 -12.06 -15.60
N ALA A 254 -7.20 -11.48 -16.62
CA ALA A 254 -6.79 -12.21 -17.81
C ALA A 254 -5.50 -13.04 -17.62
N LYS A 255 -4.86 -12.93 -16.44
CA LYS A 255 -3.61 -13.64 -16.10
C LYS A 255 -2.49 -13.42 -17.11
N ASN A 256 -2.44 -12.24 -17.73
CA ASN A 256 -1.45 -11.87 -18.74
C ASN A 256 -0.59 -10.67 -18.32
N ALA A 257 -0.46 -10.42 -17.02
CA ALA A 257 0.37 -9.35 -16.46
C ALA A 257 1.86 -9.55 -16.80
N LEU A 258 2.63 -8.46 -16.82
CA LEU A 258 4.09 -8.51 -16.88
C LEU A 258 4.63 -9.13 -15.60
N VAL A 259 5.16 -10.33 -15.68
CA VAL A 259 5.80 -11.00 -14.54
C VAL A 259 7.19 -10.39 -14.31
N TYR A 260 7.58 -10.24 -13.05
CA TYR A 260 8.86 -9.65 -12.69
C TYR A 260 10.04 -10.39 -13.31
N LYS A 261 10.87 -9.66 -14.08
CA LYS A 261 12.03 -10.13 -14.83
C LYS A 261 11.75 -11.18 -15.93
N GLU A 262 10.49 -11.45 -16.22
CA GLU A 262 10.13 -12.30 -17.34
C GLU A 262 9.77 -11.45 -18.58
N PRO A 263 10.31 -11.75 -19.76
CA PRO A 263 9.97 -11.01 -20.96
C PRO A 263 8.56 -11.35 -21.46
N THR A 264 7.79 -10.32 -21.79
CA THR A 264 6.53 -10.44 -22.51
C THR A 264 6.77 -10.00 -23.95
N TYR A 265 6.40 -10.83 -24.91
CA TYR A 265 6.54 -10.55 -26.33
C TYR A 265 5.20 -10.20 -26.95
N ILE A 266 5.20 -9.16 -27.78
CA ILE A 266 4.04 -8.70 -28.56
C ILE A 266 4.44 -8.73 -30.02
N ASP A 267 3.88 -9.66 -30.78
CA ASP A 267 4.09 -9.71 -32.23
C ASP A 267 3.40 -8.50 -32.89
N LEU A 268 4.11 -7.83 -33.76
CA LEU A 268 3.65 -6.66 -34.49
C LEU A 268 3.24 -7.07 -35.92
N PRO A 269 2.16 -6.47 -36.45
CA PRO A 269 1.66 -6.87 -37.79
C PRO A 269 2.47 -6.28 -38.95
N TRP A 270 3.56 -5.58 -38.66
CA TRP A 270 4.38 -4.91 -39.64
C TRP A 270 5.68 -5.67 -39.87
N THR A 271 6.20 -5.63 -41.08
CA THR A 271 7.52 -6.19 -41.46
C THR A 271 8.62 -5.14 -41.28
N GLU A 272 8.29 -3.86 -41.54
CA GLU A 272 9.22 -2.73 -41.43
C GLU A 272 8.52 -1.53 -40.85
N VAL A 273 9.27 -0.73 -40.10
CA VAL A 273 8.83 0.54 -39.51
C VAL A 273 10.01 1.51 -39.52
N ASP A 274 9.75 2.80 -39.69
CA ASP A 274 10.75 3.85 -39.50
C ASP A 274 11.05 4.01 -38.01
N HIS A 275 9.99 4.07 -37.22
CA HIS A 275 10.08 4.07 -35.74
C HIS A 275 8.74 3.66 -35.14
N VAL A 276 8.77 3.28 -33.87
CA VAL A 276 7.58 3.07 -33.06
C VAL A 276 7.63 3.93 -31.79
N VAL A 277 6.50 4.52 -31.42
CA VAL A 277 6.30 5.17 -30.14
C VAL A 277 5.52 4.20 -29.25
N VAL A 278 6.11 3.80 -28.14
CA VAL A 278 5.45 2.91 -27.18
C VAL A 278 5.05 3.71 -25.96
N LYS A 279 3.75 3.74 -25.67
CA LYS A 279 3.18 4.31 -24.44
C LYS A 279 2.65 3.19 -23.57
N ILE A 280 3.02 3.21 -22.31
CA ILE A 280 2.45 2.30 -21.31
C ILE A 280 1.63 3.12 -20.34
N GLU A 281 0.33 2.84 -20.29
CA GLU A 281 -0.63 3.51 -19.41
C GLU A 281 -1.20 2.51 -18.43
N ARG A 282 -1.37 2.91 -17.16
CA ARG A 282 -2.08 2.11 -16.17
C ARG A 282 -3.49 2.65 -15.91
N LYS A 283 -4.43 1.76 -15.72
CA LYS A 283 -5.74 2.03 -15.13
C LYS A 283 -5.82 1.33 -13.79
N LEU A 284 -5.96 2.11 -12.72
CA LEU A 284 -6.17 1.58 -11.38
C LEU A 284 -7.63 1.14 -11.21
N SER A 285 -7.89 0.09 -10.41
CA SER A 285 -9.25 -0.44 -10.22
C SER A 285 -10.25 0.59 -9.70
N TRP A 286 -9.78 1.63 -9.01
CA TRP A 286 -10.60 2.65 -8.34
C TRP A 286 -10.63 4.01 -9.05
N LYS A 287 -9.97 4.12 -10.21
CA LYS A 287 -9.98 5.35 -11.02
C LYS A 287 -10.56 5.08 -12.39
N ASP A 288 -11.28 6.03 -12.94
CA ASP A 288 -11.83 5.90 -14.28
C ASP A 288 -10.82 6.28 -15.37
N GLY A 289 -9.86 7.13 -15.07
CA GLY A 289 -8.84 7.57 -16.00
C GLY A 289 -7.65 6.63 -16.11
N ARG A 290 -6.84 6.83 -17.16
CA ARG A 290 -5.54 6.19 -17.35
C ARG A 290 -4.42 7.16 -16.98
N GLU A 291 -3.32 6.62 -16.49
CA GLU A 291 -2.11 7.38 -16.15
C GLU A 291 -0.97 6.87 -17.01
N ASN A 292 -0.28 7.77 -17.73
CA ASN A 292 0.95 7.42 -18.44
C ASN A 292 2.06 7.10 -17.43
N ILE A 293 2.71 5.95 -17.60
CA ILE A 293 3.83 5.51 -16.76
C ILE A 293 5.15 5.38 -17.52
N LEU A 294 5.09 5.24 -18.84
CA LEU A 294 6.27 5.19 -19.72
C LEU A 294 5.89 5.66 -21.12
N GLU A 295 6.79 6.41 -21.75
CA GLU A 295 6.75 6.69 -23.18
C GLU A 295 8.18 6.59 -23.73
N VAL A 296 8.37 5.83 -24.81
CA VAL A 296 9.66 5.61 -25.45
C VAL A 296 9.52 5.54 -26.96
N VAL A 297 10.51 6.07 -27.68
CA VAL A 297 10.62 5.99 -29.14
C VAL A 297 11.72 4.97 -29.48
N LEU A 298 11.39 3.98 -30.32
CA LEU A 298 12.29 2.93 -30.75
C LEU A 298 12.45 3.01 -32.27
N LYS A 299 13.67 2.82 -32.76
CA LYS A 299 14.03 2.83 -34.20
C LYS A 299 14.47 1.46 -34.67
#